data_8b94930bdef8677ed753a14a3b491a94
#
_entry.id   8b94930bdef8677ed753a14a3b491a94
#
_cell.length_a   1.000
_cell.length_b   1.000
_cell.length_c   1.000
_cell.angle_alpha   90.00
_cell.angle_beta   90.00
_cell.angle_gamma   90.00
#
_symmetry.space_group_name_H-M   'P 1'
#
loop_
_entity.id
_entity.type
_entity.pdbx_description
1 polymer ?
#
loop_
_entity_poly.entity_id
_entity_poly.type
_entity_poly.pdbx_seq_one_letter_code
_entity_poly.pdbx_strand_id
1 'polypeptide(L)'
;MYENSAELAENKLLVLYVIKSLRQAISKTQLTEIILENNFINYFTLQQYISELETAKFVEYIEKNDKKLITITDKGENVLSIFNDRISPIKRDIIDNYISKTIDNIKKELTIHSDYTIEKNNSFIVDLKALEDESLLIDLKISVPTKKQATSLCNRWKENPSDIYTKIVQVLFSDEN
;
A
#
# COMPACT_ATOMS: atom_id res chain seq x y z
N MET A 1 27.88 7.15 -14.36
CA MET A 1 27.22 7.06 -15.66
C MET A 1 26.15 8.15 -15.70
N TYR A 2 26.31 9.15 -16.57
CA TYR A 2 25.29 10.22 -16.68
C TYR A 2 24.10 9.64 -17.43
N GLU A 3 22.92 9.58 -16.78
CA GLU A 3 21.68 9.28 -17.48
C GLU A 3 21.50 10.27 -18.64
N ASN A 4 21.19 9.75 -19.80
CA ASN A 4 20.85 10.58 -20.96
C ASN A 4 19.56 11.35 -20.62
N SER A 5 19.48 12.62 -21.01
CA SER A 5 18.30 13.48 -20.73
C SER A 5 16.98 12.87 -21.23
N ALA A 6 17.03 12.07 -22.29
CA ALA A 6 15.87 11.34 -22.79
C ALA A 6 15.44 10.20 -21.86
N GLU A 7 16.39 9.45 -21.32
CA GLU A 7 16.15 8.37 -20.35
C GLU A 7 15.61 8.92 -19.02
N LEU A 8 16.17 10.02 -18.53
CA LEU A 8 15.68 10.72 -17.35
C LEU A 8 14.23 11.17 -17.52
N ALA A 9 13.86 11.73 -18.68
CA ALA A 9 12.49 12.13 -18.98
C ALA A 9 11.55 10.92 -19.05
N GLU A 10 11.96 9.84 -19.73
CA GLU A 10 11.20 8.59 -19.81
C GLU A 10 10.94 8.00 -18.42
N ASN A 11 11.98 7.92 -17.58
CA ASN A 11 11.85 7.35 -16.24
C ASN A 11 10.90 8.15 -15.34
N LYS A 12 10.92 9.49 -15.41
CA LYS A 12 9.93 10.33 -14.70
C LYS A 12 8.51 10.13 -15.21
N LEU A 13 8.33 10.02 -16.53
CA LEU A 13 7.03 9.72 -17.13
C LEU A 13 6.55 8.32 -16.71
N LEU A 14 7.45 7.34 -16.59
CA LEU A 14 7.14 6.00 -16.12
C LEU A 14 6.61 6.01 -14.66
N VAL A 15 7.21 6.82 -13.78
CA VAL A 15 6.71 7.00 -12.41
C VAL A 15 5.28 7.56 -12.41
N LEU A 16 5.01 8.61 -13.20
CA LEU A 16 3.65 9.17 -13.36
C LEU A 16 2.67 8.13 -13.93
N TYR A 17 3.12 7.34 -14.89
CA TYR A 17 2.34 6.27 -15.51
C TYR A 17 1.91 5.21 -14.48
N VAL A 18 2.83 4.75 -13.63
CA VAL A 18 2.54 3.79 -12.56
C VAL A 18 1.47 4.36 -11.62
N ILE A 19 1.65 5.59 -11.12
CA ILE A 19 0.69 6.21 -10.19
C ILE A 19 -0.68 6.33 -10.82
N LYS A 20 -0.77 6.76 -12.09
CA LYS A 20 -2.04 6.89 -12.83
C LYS A 20 -2.71 5.53 -13.06
N SER A 21 -1.95 4.50 -13.44
CA SER A 21 -2.47 3.16 -13.77
C SER A 21 -3.12 2.47 -12.58
N LEU A 22 -2.70 2.80 -11.35
CA LEU A 22 -3.30 2.27 -10.12
C LEU A 22 -4.69 2.85 -9.80
N ARG A 23 -5.05 4.00 -10.39
CA ARG A 23 -6.35 4.68 -10.24
C ARG A 23 -6.74 5.01 -8.80
N GLN A 24 -5.79 5.01 -7.89
CA GLN A 24 -5.94 5.35 -6.48
C GLN A 24 -4.64 5.92 -5.92
N ALA A 25 -4.74 6.66 -4.83
CA ALA A 25 -3.55 7.11 -4.10
C ALA A 25 -2.88 5.91 -3.41
N ILE A 26 -1.55 5.87 -3.45
CA ILE A 26 -0.75 4.76 -2.92
C ILE A 26 0.33 5.26 -1.97
N SER A 27 0.83 4.37 -1.11
CA SER A 27 1.97 4.71 -0.27
C SER A 27 3.25 4.84 -1.09
N LYS A 28 4.19 5.63 -0.58
CA LYS A 28 5.52 5.74 -1.18
C LYS A 28 6.24 4.39 -1.24
N THR A 29 6.00 3.53 -0.25
CA THR A 29 6.55 2.17 -0.19
C THR A 29 6.03 1.32 -1.33
N GLN A 30 4.70 1.28 -1.55
CA GLN A 30 4.09 0.54 -2.66
C GLN A 30 4.60 1.01 -4.03
N LEU A 31 4.69 2.33 -4.25
CA LEU A 31 5.26 2.87 -5.49
C LEU A 31 6.71 2.40 -5.67
N THR A 32 7.49 2.42 -4.60
CA THR A 32 8.89 1.97 -4.62
C THR A 32 9.01 0.50 -4.97
N GLU A 33 8.20 -0.36 -4.36
CA GLU A 33 8.16 -1.80 -4.64
C GLU A 33 7.84 -2.09 -6.11
N ILE A 34 6.78 -1.47 -6.66
CA ILE A 34 6.40 -1.66 -8.06
C ILE A 34 7.54 -1.31 -9.01
N ILE A 35 8.21 -0.18 -8.80
CA ILE A 35 9.29 0.28 -9.69
C ILE A 35 10.55 -0.59 -9.53
N LEU A 36 10.91 -0.98 -8.29
CA LEU A 36 12.11 -1.76 -8.05
C LEU A 36 11.98 -3.22 -8.50
N GLU A 37 10.83 -3.86 -8.28
CA GLU A 37 10.61 -5.24 -8.72
C GLU A 37 10.70 -5.39 -10.24
N ASN A 38 10.37 -4.35 -10.98
CA ASN A 38 10.50 -4.33 -12.43
C ASN A 38 11.88 -3.83 -12.92
N ASN A 39 12.80 -3.50 -12.01
CA ASN A 39 14.19 -3.10 -12.29
C ASN A 39 14.35 -1.92 -13.27
N PHE A 40 13.39 -1.01 -13.35
CA PHE A 40 13.47 0.11 -14.28
C PHE A 40 14.35 1.26 -13.78
N ILE A 41 14.31 1.52 -12.47
CA ILE A 41 14.98 2.64 -11.82
C ILE A 41 15.56 2.14 -10.50
N ASN A 42 16.79 2.54 -10.15
CA ASN A 42 17.32 2.21 -8.83
C ASN A 42 16.69 3.06 -7.73
N TYR A 43 16.79 2.58 -6.49
CA TYR A 43 16.14 3.20 -5.34
C TYR A 43 16.45 4.69 -5.18
N PHE A 44 17.72 5.09 -5.22
CA PHE A 44 18.11 6.48 -4.96
C PHE A 44 17.62 7.42 -6.06
N THR A 45 17.74 7.01 -7.31
CA THR A 45 17.23 7.76 -8.46
C THR A 45 15.71 7.90 -8.39
N LEU A 46 14.98 6.84 -8.00
CA LEU A 46 13.53 6.90 -7.82
C LEU A 46 13.13 7.91 -6.73
N GLN A 47 13.83 7.91 -5.58
CA GLN A 47 13.54 8.88 -4.51
C GLN A 47 13.75 10.32 -4.97
N GLN A 48 14.78 10.56 -5.76
CA GLN A 48 15.05 11.87 -6.38
C GLN A 48 13.91 12.24 -7.34
N TYR A 49 13.49 11.34 -8.23
CA TYR A 49 12.40 11.62 -9.17
C TYR A 49 11.08 11.92 -8.48
N ILE A 50 10.71 11.19 -7.44
CA ILE A 50 9.50 11.47 -6.65
C ILE A 50 9.57 12.89 -6.07
N SER A 51 10.71 13.29 -5.48
CA SER A 51 10.88 14.63 -4.93
C SER A 51 10.80 15.73 -6.00
N GLU A 52 11.38 15.49 -7.18
CA GLU A 52 11.33 16.44 -8.29
C GLU A 52 9.92 16.56 -8.89
N LEU A 53 9.19 15.45 -8.99
CA LEU A 53 7.80 15.42 -9.46
C LEU A 53 6.86 16.13 -8.48
N GLU A 54 7.08 16.00 -7.16
CA GLU A 54 6.36 16.74 -6.12
C GLU A 54 6.65 18.24 -6.22
N THR A 55 7.92 18.62 -6.33
CA THR A 55 8.34 20.03 -6.49
C THR A 55 7.73 20.67 -7.74
N ALA A 56 7.65 19.92 -8.84
CA ALA A 56 7.03 20.36 -10.09
C ALA A 56 5.49 20.34 -10.04
N LYS A 57 4.90 19.85 -8.94
CA LYS A 57 3.46 19.70 -8.75
C LYS A 57 2.80 18.75 -9.78
N PHE A 58 3.51 17.70 -10.20
CA PHE A 58 2.96 16.65 -11.03
C PHE A 58 2.38 15.51 -10.19
N VAL A 59 2.87 15.38 -8.96
CA VAL A 59 2.29 14.52 -7.93
C VAL A 59 2.13 15.34 -6.65
N GLU A 60 1.24 14.89 -5.78
CA GLU A 60 1.04 15.46 -4.45
C GLU A 60 0.81 14.36 -3.43
N TYR A 61 1.06 14.70 -2.16
CA TYR A 61 0.74 13.84 -1.04
C TYR A 61 -0.59 14.24 -0.43
N ILE A 62 -1.44 13.25 -0.23
CA ILE A 62 -2.69 13.38 0.51
C ILE A 62 -2.62 12.55 1.80
N GLU A 63 -3.35 12.97 2.82
CA GLU A 63 -3.52 12.18 4.05
C GLU A 63 -4.88 11.48 3.99
N LYS A 64 -4.88 10.16 4.13
CA LYS A 64 -6.06 9.34 4.23
C LYS A 64 -5.83 8.25 5.28
N ASN A 65 -6.72 8.14 6.28
CA ASN A 65 -6.63 7.15 7.36
C ASN A 65 -5.27 7.16 8.09
N ASP A 66 -4.78 8.34 8.46
CA ASP A 66 -3.46 8.56 9.11
C ASP A 66 -2.27 8.06 8.26
N LYS A 67 -2.48 7.81 6.97
CA LYS A 67 -1.44 7.43 6.02
C LYS A 67 -1.17 8.57 5.04
N LYS A 68 0.11 8.81 4.77
CA LYS A 68 0.56 9.73 3.72
C LYS A 68 0.64 8.98 2.40
N LEU A 69 -0.25 9.30 1.46
CA LEU A 69 -0.36 8.66 0.16
C LEU A 69 0.02 9.64 -0.95
N ILE A 70 0.55 9.11 -2.05
CA ILE A 70 0.93 9.89 -3.25
C ILE A 70 -0.12 9.67 -4.34
N THR A 71 -0.49 10.75 -5.02
CA THR A 71 -1.40 10.74 -6.17
C THR A 71 -0.89 11.65 -7.28
N ILE A 72 -1.34 11.41 -8.50
CA ILE A 72 -1.05 12.28 -9.65
C ILE A 72 -2.00 13.47 -9.63
N THR A 73 -1.49 14.67 -9.96
CA THR A 73 -2.30 15.89 -10.10
C THR A 73 -2.82 16.03 -11.53
N ASP A 74 -3.80 16.91 -11.75
CA ASP A 74 -4.27 17.27 -13.11
C ASP A 74 -3.13 17.73 -14.02
N LYS A 75 -2.17 18.47 -13.45
CA LYS A 75 -0.97 18.91 -14.17
C LYS A 75 -0.08 17.73 -14.57
N GLY A 76 0.09 16.75 -13.67
CA GLY A 76 0.83 15.52 -13.93
C GLY A 76 0.15 14.66 -15.00
N GLU A 77 -1.19 14.53 -14.95
CA GLU A 77 -1.95 13.81 -15.96
C GLU A 77 -1.85 14.46 -17.36
N ASN A 78 -1.91 15.79 -17.42
CA ASN A 78 -1.74 16.53 -18.68
C ASN A 78 -0.35 16.29 -19.28
N VAL A 79 0.70 16.39 -18.48
CA VAL A 79 2.07 16.10 -18.94
C VAL A 79 2.20 14.67 -19.42
N LEU A 80 1.68 13.70 -18.67
CA LEU A 80 1.72 12.30 -19.07
C LEU A 80 0.97 12.05 -20.36
N SER A 81 -0.21 12.69 -20.56
CA SER A 81 -0.99 12.53 -21.79
C SER A 81 -0.27 13.04 -23.04
N ILE A 82 0.45 14.17 -22.91
CA ILE A 82 1.20 14.79 -24.02
C ILE A 82 2.42 13.96 -24.40
N PHE A 83 3.10 13.37 -23.42
CA PHE A 83 4.40 12.70 -23.59
C PHE A 83 4.34 11.18 -23.43
N ASN A 84 3.14 10.60 -23.40
CA ASN A 84 2.94 9.16 -23.20
C ASN A 84 3.72 8.30 -24.22
N ASP A 85 3.85 8.77 -25.46
CA ASP A 85 4.58 8.06 -26.53
C ASP A 85 6.10 7.98 -26.28
N ARG A 86 6.62 8.75 -25.33
CA ARG A 86 8.04 8.67 -24.93
C ARG A 86 8.35 7.53 -23.98
N ILE A 87 7.33 6.91 -23.39
CA ILE A 87 7.51 5.71 -22.57
C ILE A 87 7.55 4.50 -23.50
N SER A 88 8.60 3.69 -23.37
CA SER A 88 8.72 2.45 -24.13
C SER A 88 7.46 1.58 -24.00
N PRO A 89 6.85 1.12 -25.09
CA PRO A 89 5.70 0.21 -25.04
C PRO A 89 5.96 -1.04 -24.20
N ILE A 90 7.16 -1.59 -24.29
CA ILE A 90 7.57 -2.77 -23.52
C ILE A 90 7.52 -2.47 -22.01
N LYS A 91 8.01 -1.32 -21.56
CA LYS A 91 7.94 -0.92 -20.14
C LYS A 91 6.49 -0.75 -19.68
N ARG A 92 5.62 -0.17 -20.51
CA ARG A 92 4.18 -0.06 -20.21
C ARG A 92 3.53 -1.42 -20.05
N ASP A 93 3.73 -2.33 -21.00
CA ASP A 93 3.17 -3.68 -20.97
C ASP A 93 3.61 -4.45 -19.72
N ILE A 94 4.89 -4.32 -19.32
CA ILE A 94 5.41 -4.93 -18.10
C ILE A 94 4.69 -4.37 -16.86
N ILE A 95 4.54 -3.05 -16.76
CA ILE A 95 3.84 -2.39 -15.65
C ILE A 95 2.37 -2.80 -15.61
N ASP A 96 1.66 -2.77 -16.73
CA ASP A 96 0.25 -3.12 -16.80
C ASP A 96 0.01 -4.57 -16.41
N ASN A 97 0.87 -5.50 -16.85
CA ASN A 97 0.84 -6.90 -16.44
C ASN A 97 1.15 -7.08 -14.95
N TYR A 98 2.10 -6.33 -14.41
CA TYR A 98 2.42 -6.38 -12.99
C TYR A 98 1.25 -5.85 -12.15
N ILE A 99 0.73 -4.67 -12.49
CA ILE A 99 -0.41 -4.05 -11.80
C ILE A 99 -1.65 -4.97 -11.87
N SER A 100 -1.96 -5.55 -13.03
CA SER A 100 -3.13 -6.42 -13.17
C SER A 100 -3.07 -7.67 -12.28
N LYS A 101 -1.88 -8.20 -12.03
CA LYS A 101 -1.66 -9.37 -11.13
C LYS A 101 -1.63 -9.00 -9.66
N THR A 102 -1.22 -7.78 -9.35
CA THR A 102 -0.91 -7.35 -7.98
C THR A 102 -1.97 -6.38 -7.43
N ILE A 103 -2.83 -5.83 -8.30
CA ILE A 103 -3.79 -4.78 -7.95
C ILE A 103 -4.73 -5.19 -6.82
N ASP A 104 -5.12 -6.46 -6.74
CA ASP A 104 -5.96 -6.96 -5.66
C ASP A 104 -5.24 -6.95 -4.32
N ASN A 105 -3.92 -7.17 -4.32
CA ASN A 105 -3.09 -7.07 -3.13
C ASN A 105 -2.80 -5.61 -2.76
N ILE A 106 -2.62 -4.74 -3.76
CA ILE A 106 -2.39 -3.30 -3.57
C ILE A 106 -3.67 -2.61 -3.07
N LYS A 107 -4.83 -2.99 -3.59
CA LYS A 107 -6.15 -2.49 -3.14
C LYS A 107 -6.50 -2.93 -1.72
N LYS A 108 -5.96 -4.08 -1.29
CA LYS A 108 -6.24 -4.71 0.01
C LYS A 108 -5.21 -4.31 1.08
N GLU A 109 -4.81 -3.05 1.17
CA GLU A 109 -4.11 -2.61 2.38
C GLU A 109 -5.04 -2.74 3.58
N LEU A 110 -4.90 -3.86 4.27
CA LEU A 110 -5.55 -4.08 5.55
C LEU A 110 -5.05 -3.04 6.55
N THR A 111 -5.94 -2.15 6.97
CA THR A 111 -5.67 -1.31 8.14
C THR A 111 -5.84 -2.17 9.39
N ILE A 112 -4.73 -2.45 10.06
CA ILE A 112 -4.70 -3.33 11.22
C ILE A 112 -4.62 -2.50 12.50
N HIS A 113 -5.59 -2.72 13.38
CA HIS A 113 -5.62 -2.15 14.72
C HIS A 113 -5.41 -3.26 15.75
N SER A 114 -4.54 -3.04 16.72
CA SER A 114 -4.44 -3.91 17.89
C SER A 114 -4.01 -3.12 19.10
N ASP A 115 -4.82 -3.16 20.13
CA ASP A 115 -4.57 -2.50 21.42
C ASP A 115 -5.15 -3.35 22.56
N TYR A 116 -4.83 -3.00 23.80
CA TYR A 116 -5.45 -3.63 24.97
C TYR A 116 -5.67 -2.63 26.10
N THR A 117 -6.73 -2.83 26.85
CA THR A 117 -7.08 -2.04 28.03
C THR A 117 -7.20 -2.91 29.26
N ILE A 118 -6.95 -2.34 30.44
CA ILE A 118 -7.09 -3.02 31.73
C ILE A 118 -8.53 -2.88 32.19
N GLU A 119 -9.16 -4.00 32.55
CA GLU A 119 -10.49 -4.02 33.16
C GLU A 119 -10.44 -3.89 34.68
N LYS A 120 -11.63 -3.61 35.29
CA LYS A 120 -11.78 -3.44 36.75
C LYS A 120 -11.39 -4.67 37.58
N ASN A 121 -11.40 -5.86 36.98
CA ASN A 121 -11.06 -7.14 37.60
C ASN A 121 -9.58 -7.54 37.40
N ASN A 122 -8.75 -6.60 36.97
CA ASN A 122 -7.35 -6.85 36.59
C ASN A 122 -7.14 -7.80 35.39
N SER A 123 -8.18 -8.14 34.63
CA SER A 123 -8.02 -8.75 33.32
C SER A 123 -7.71 -7.70 32.24
N PHE A 124 -7.38 -8.14 31.04
CA PHE A 124 -7.05 -7.29 29.91
C PHE A 124 -8.02 -7.59 28.77
N ILE A 125 -8.68 -6.58 28.23
CA ILE A 125 -9.40 -6.68 26.97
C ILE A 125 -8.47 -6.31 25.85
N VAL A 126 -8.26 -7.25 24.93
CA VAL A 126 -7.53 -7.05 23.68
C VAL A 126 -8.56 -6.70 22.59
N ASP A 127 -8.34 -5.59 21.89
CA ASP A 127 -9.14 -5.10 20.77
C ASP A 127 -8.32 -5.28 19.47
N LEU A 128 -8.79 -6.16 18.59
CA LEU A 128 -8.15 -6.52 17.33
C LEU A 128 -9.10 -6.22 16.18
N LYS A 129 -8.71 -5.32 15.28
CA LYS A 129 -9.54 -4.95 14.12
C LYS A 129 -8.73 -5.07 12.83
N ALA A 130 -9.43 -5.45 11.78
CA ALA A 130 -8.97 -5.34 10.41
C ALA A 130 -10.03 -4.64 9.56
N LEU A 131 -9.60 -3.65 8.80
CA LEU A 131 -10.43 -2.93 7.84
C LEU A 131 -9.79 -3.05 6.45
N GLU A 132 -10.62 -3.17 5.44
CA GLU A 132 -10.24 -3.10 4.03
C GLU A 132 -10.94 -1.87 3.43
N ASP A 133 -10.16 -0.90 2.94
CA ASP A 133 -10.70 0.34 2.35
C ASP A 133 -11.82 1.01 3.19
N GLU A 134 -11.61 1.18 4.50
CA GLU A 134 -12.58 1.71 5.47
C GLU A 134 -13.74 0.73 5.85
N SER A 135 -13.86 -0.40 5.17
CA SER A 135 -14.85 -1.43 5.49
C SER A 135 -14.32 -2.34 6.61
N LEU A 136 -15.07 -2.44 7.69
CA LEU A 136 -14.73 -3.33 8.79
C LEU A 136 -14.84 -4.80 8.33
N LEU A 137 -13.73 -5.53 8.30
CA LEU A 137 -13.71 -6.95 8.02
C LEU A 137 -13.96 -7.78 9.29
N ILE A 138 -13.30 -7.37 10.38
CA ILE A 138 -13.39 -8.08 11.65
C ILE A 138 -13.09 -7.13 12.81
N ASP A 139 -13.85 -7.27 13.89
CA ASP A 139 -13.65 -6.63 15.19
C ASP A 139 -13.74 -7.71 16.27
N LEU A 140 -12.62 -7.99 16.93
CA LEU A 140 -12.52 -9.00 17.97
C LEU A 140 -12.14 -8.36 19.30
N LYS A 141 -12.91 -8.69 20.34
CA LYS A 141 -12.59 -8.34 21.73
C LYS A 141 -12.41 -9.60 22.55
N ILE A 142 -11.20 -9.78 23.08
CA ILE A 142 -10.80 -10.99 23.80
C ILE A 142 -10.32 -10.62 25.18
N SER A 143 -10.97 -11.15 26.22
CA SER A 143 -10.50 -11.00 27.59
C SER A 143 -9.41 -12.02 27.90
N VAL A 144 -8.31 -11.57 28.45
CA VAL A 144 -7.18 -12.41 28.89
C VAL A 144 -6.70 -12.01 30.28
N PRO A 145 -6.25 -12.96 31.11
CA PRO A 145 -5.92 -12.70 32.50
C PRO A 145 -4.60 -11.98 32.73
N THR A 146 -3.70 -11.93 31.74
CA THR A 146 -2.35 -11.36 31.91
C THR A 146 -1.95 -10.39 30.82
N LYS A 147 -1.17 -9.38 31.20
CA LYS A 147 -0.57 -8.41 30.23
C LYS A 147 0.28 -9.13 29.18
N LYS A 148 1.02 -10.17 29.58
CA LYS A 148 1.86 -10.95 28.64
C LYS A 148 1.03 -11.58 27.52
N GLN A 149 -0.14 -12.13 27.85
CA GLN A 149 -1.07 -12.70 26.86
C GLN A 149 -1.65 -11.61 25.97
N ALA A 150 -2.06 -10.47 26.55
CA ALA A 150 -2.59 -9.34 25.77
C ALA A 150 -1.55 -8.84 24.75
N THR A 151 -0.32 -8.58 25.19
CA THR A 151 0.77 -8.16 24.28
C THR A 151 1.06 -9.21 23.20
N SER A 152 1.06 -10.51 23.58
CA SER A 152 1.28 -11.59 22.61
C SER A 152 0.20 -11.63 21.52
N LEU A 153 -1.09 -11.46 21.87
CA LEU A 153 -2.18 -11.42 20.91
C LEU A 153 -2.05 -10.22 19.97
N CYS A 154 -1.76 -9.03 20.50
CA CYS A 154 -1.54 -7.84 19.69
C CYS A 154 -0.42 -8.01 18.66
N ASN A 155 0.71 -8.58 19.08
CA ASN A 155 1.86 -8.81 18.21
C ASN A 155 1.53 -9.83 17.09
N ARG A 156 0.92 -10.96 17.45
CA ARG A 156 0.52 -11.99 16.48
C ARG A 156 -0.48 -11.45 15.45
N TRP A 157 -1.40 -10.59 15.89
CA TRP A 157 -2.34 -9.94 15.00
C TRP A 157 -1.64 -9.03 13.99
N LYS A 158 -0.65 -8.25 14.44
CA LYS A 158 0.16 -7.37 13.57
C LYS A 158 1.02 -8.13 12.57
N GLU A 159 1.57 -9.27 12.99
CA GLU A 159 2.48 -10.07 12.15
C GLU A 159 1.75 -10.81 11.02
N ASN A 160 0.58 -11.37 11.31
CA ASN A 160 -0.14 -12.25 10.36
C ASN A 160 -1.65 -12.03 10.35
N PRO A 161 -2.15 -10.82 10.07
CA PRO A 161 -3.59 -10.51 10.17
C PRO A 161 -4.44 -11.30 9.17
N SER A 162 -3.99 -11.42 7.92
CA SER A 162 -4.73 -12.10 6.86
C SER A 162 -4.88 -13.60 7.12
N ASP A 163 -3.83 -14.26 7.60
CA ASP A 163 -3.85 -15.69 7.92
C ASP A 163 -4.78 -15.98 9.13
N ILE A 164 -4.73 -15.11 10.15
CA ILE A 164 -5.62 -15.24 11.31
C ILE A 164 -7.09 -15.01 10.91
N TYR A 165 -7.37 -13.96 10.11
CA TYR A 165 -8.71 -13.69 9.58
C TYR A 165 -9.26 -14.89 8.81
N THR A 166 -8.48 -15.41 7.86
CA THR A 166 -8.87 -16.57 7.05
C THR A 166 -9.20 -17.79 7.91
N LYS A 167 -8.38 -18.09 8.93
CA LYS A 167 -8.60 -19.20 9.85
C LYS A 167 -9.89 -19.03 10.68
N ILE A 168 -10.15 -17.80 11.18
CA ILE A 168 -11.39 -17.50 11.93
C ILE A 168 -12.59 -17.72 11.02
N VAL A 169 -12.58 -17.19 9.80
CA VAL A 169 -13.67 -17.37 8.83
C VAL A 169 -13.87 -18.86 8.50
N GLN A 170 -12.79 -19.60 8.25
CA GLN A 170 -12.86 -21.05 8.00
C GLN A 170 -13.49 -21.81 9.17
N VAL A 171 -13.09 -21.50 10.42
CA VAL A 171 -13.68 -22.16 11.60
C VAL A 171 -15.17 -21.87 11.74
N LEU A 172 -15.59 -20.62 11.45
CA LEU A 172 -17.01 -20.24 11.56
C LEU A 172 -17.90 -20.87 10.47
N PHE A 173 -17.33 -21.18 9.31
CA PHE A 173 -18.06 -21.80 8.19
C PHE A 173 -17.86 -23.31 8.07
N SER A 174 -17.02 -23.94 8.93
CA SER A 174 -16.68 -25.37 8.85
C SER A 174 -17.80 -26.32 9.31
N ASP A 175 -18.89 -25.85 9.89
CA ASP A 175 -19.98 -26.67 10.46
C ASP A 175 -21.19 -26.87 9.52
N GLU A 176 -21.07 -26.56 8.22
CA GLU A 176 -22.08 -26.89 7.21
C GLU A 176 -21.73 -28.17 6.43
N ASN A 177 -21.66 -29.32 7.14
CA ASN A 177 -21.74 -30.65 6.54
C ASN A 177 -22.64 -31.57 7.35
#